data_f5ba5a9f911252659de892cf552030c1
#
_entry.id   f5ba5a9f911252659de892cf552030c1
#
_cell.length_a   1.000
_cell.length_b   1.000
_cell.length_c   1.000
_cell.angle_alpha   90.00
_cell.angle_beta   90.00
_cell.angle_gamma   90.00
#
_symmetry.space_group_name_H-M   'P 1'
#
loop_
_entity.id
_entity.type
_entity.pdbx_description
1 polymer ?
#
loop_
_entity_poly.entity_id
_entity_poly.type
_entity_poly.pdbx_seq_one_letter_code
_entity_poly.pdbx_strand_id
1 'polypeptide(L)'
;MALGAAMLGAIGSNLYAKLGERLSSDMIGCVRMYIALPLAFVMMWLSGQGIGSGIPLSALVTILLSGFIGFFLCDLFMFKAIVDFGPRETAVVMTFNPVLTAFVAFLVMGESLSGKQITGMAVTVAGIITMIYGEGKVERKAGFRLLPGLFCAVLAAFLQTAADITAKLSISELSAVSSNALRVAGGFVAWAVLSFVKRKDYGLQMQVFGDAKYALIMVLAVAAGPVLGTTLSLGAMAKASVGIVKSIVNSSPVFMIPIDYFFRKKKLTLLSVAGTVISVAGVMLLF
;
A
#
# COMPACT_ATOMS: atom_id res chain seq x y z
N MET A 1 0.14 9.46 14.21
CA MET A 1 0.27 9.48 12.74
C MET A 1 0.41 8.06 12.16
N ALA A 2 1.49 7.31 12.44
CA ALA A 2 1.72 5.98 11.85
C ALA A 2 0.58 4.97 12.11
N LEU A 3 0.03 4.90 13.34
CA LEU A 3 -1.11 4.05 13.67
C LEU A 3 -2.38 4.44 12.89
N GLY A 4 -2.64 5.75 12.76
CA GLY A 4 -3.74 6.24 11.93
C GLY A 4 -3.56 5.86 10.45
N ALA A 5 -2.34 5.91 9.92
CA ALA A 5 -2.03 5.44 8.57
C ALA A 5 -2.29 3.93 8.41
N ALA A 6 -1.95 3.10 9.42
CA ALA A 6 -2.23 1.66 9.42
C ALA A 6 -3.75 1.37 9.39
N MET A 7 -4.52 2.06 10.23
CA MET A 7 -5.99 1.91 10.26
C MET A 7 -6.63 2.35 8.93
N LEU A 8 -6.23 3.52 8.40
CA LEU A 8 -6.72 4.01 7.12
C LEU A 8 -6.32 3.08 5.96
N GLY A 9 -5.13 2.51 6.00
CA GLY A 9 -4.67 1.49 5.06
C GLY A 9 -5.56 0.23 5.09
N ALA A 10 -5.90 -0.25 6.28
CA ALA A 10 -6.80 -1.39 6.46
C ALA A 10 -8.21 -1.12 5.88
N ILE A 11 -8.77 0.05 6.18
CA ILE A 11 -10.07 0.49 5.64
C ILE A 11 -10.01 0.59 4.11
N GLY A 12 -9.02 1.31 3.58
CA GLY A 12 -8.85 1.53 2.14
C GLY A 12 -8.73 0.21 1.37
N SER A 13 -7.89 -0.72 1.82
CA SER A 13 -7.70 -2.02 1.16
C SER A 13 -8.99 -2.85 1.12
N ASN A 14 -9.81 -2.81 2.19
CA ASN A 14 -11.09 -3.50 2.20
C ASN A 14 -12.12 -2.85 1.26
N LEU A 15 -12.12 -1.51 1.13
CA LEU A 15 -12.97 -0.81 0.18
C LEU A 15 -12.55 -1.13 -1.27
N TYR A 16 -11.25 -1.18 -1.57
CA TYR A 16 -10.75 -1.61 -2.89
C TYR A 16 -11.11 -3.06 -3.21
N ALA A 17 -11.05 -3.96 -2.22
CA ALA A 17 -11.48 -5.34 -2.43
C ALA A 17 -12.96 -5.45 -2.81
N LYS A 18 -13.81 -4.58 -2.23
CA LYS A 18 -15.24 -4.53 -2.60
C LYS A 18 -15.46 -3.99 -4.00
N LEU A 19 -14.65 -3.03 -4.44
CA LEU A 19 -14.67 -2.54 -5.82
C LEU A 19 -14.19 -3.62 -6.80
N GLY A 20 -13.20 -4.43 -6.41
CA GLY A 20 -12.67 -5.54 -7.20
C GLY A 20 -13.68 -6.69 -7.46
N GLU A 21 -14.83 -6.71 -6.77
CA GLU A 21 -15.93 -7.63 -7.10
C GLU A 21 -16.62 -7.27 -8.44
N ARG A 22 -16.45 -6.04 -8.94
CA ARG A 22 -17.08 -5.52 -10.15
C ARG A 22 -16.16 -4.84 -11.15
N LEU A 23 -14.98 -4.45 -10.70
CA LEU A 23 -14.00 -3.71 -11.49
C LEU A 23 -12.70 -4.52 -11.62
N SER A 24 -12.03 -4.40 -12.75
CA SER A 24 -10.69 -4.93 -12.92
C SER A 24 -9.68 -4.19 -12.02
N SER A 25 -8.59 -4.85 -11.65
CA SER A 25 -7.55 -4.29 -10.79
C SER A 25 -6.92 -3.02 -11.35
N ASP A 26 -6.69 -2.98 -12.65
CA ASP A 26 -6.14 -1.83 -13.37
C ASP A 26 -7.15 -0.67 -13.48
N MET A 27 -8.45 -0.98 -13.62
CA MET A 27 -9.50 0.05 -13.57
C MET A 27 -9.57 0.73 -12.19
N ILE A 28 -9.45 -0.04 -11.10
CA ILE A 28 -9.40 0.50 -9.73
C ILE A 28 -8.21 1.45 -9.59
N GLY A 29 -7.01 1.03 -10.02
CA GLY A 29 -5.81 1.87 -9.97
C GLY A 29 -5.94 3.15 -10.77
N CYS A 30 -6.53 3.05 -11.97
CA CYS A 30 -6.76 4.19 -12.85
C CYS A 30 -7.70 5.22 -12.21
N VAL A 31 -8.94 4.84 -11.88
CA VAL A 31 -9.95 5.75 -11.30
C VAL A 31 -9.47 6.34 -9.97
N ARG A 32 -8.77 5.52 -9.16
CA ARG A 32 -8.13 5.97 -7.93
C ARG A 32 -7.22 7.19 -8.17
N MET A 33 -6.39 7.18 -9.20
CA MET A 33 -5.47 8.29 -9.45
C MET A 33 -6.16 9.54 -9.98
N TYR A 34 -7.21 9.40 -10.78
CA TYR A 34 -8.02 10.54 -11.22
C TYR A 34 -8.70 11.27 -10.05
N ILE A 35 -9.06 10.55 -8.99
CA ILE A 35 -9.65 11.14 -7.78
C ILE A 35 -8.54 11.59 -6.80
N ALA A 36 -7.45 10.83 -6.67
CA ALA A 36 -6.38 11.12 -5.73
C ALA A 36 -5.63 12.41 -6.07
N LEU A 37 -5.41 12.68 -7.37
CA LEU A 37 -4.67 13.86 -7.81
C LEU A 37 -5.34 15.16 -7.34
N PRO A 38 -6.60 15.46 -7.69
CA PRO A 38 -7.24 16.68 -7.23
C PRO A 38 -7.37 16.75 -5.71
N LEU A 39 -7.68 15.65 -5.02
CA LEU A 39 -7.78 15.63 -3.56
C LEU A 39 -6.45 15.93 -2.88
N ALA A 40 -5.33 15.37 -3.38
CA ALA A 40 -4.01 15.63 -2.84
C ALA A 40 -3.58 17.08 -3.02
N PHE A 41 -3.88 17.69 -4.18
CA PHE A 41 -3.60 19.11 -4.43
C PHE A 41 -4.51 20.04 -3.62
N VAL A 42 -5.79 19.72 -3.47
CA VAL A 42 -6.70 20.44 -2.59
C VAL A 42 -6.20 20.40 -1.13
N MET A 43 -5.76 19.21 -0.66
CA MET A 43 -5.20 19.08 0.68
C MET A 43 -3.91 19.89 0.83
N MET A 44 -3.05 19.92 -0.19
CA MET A 44 -1.83 20.74 -0.21
C MET A 44 -2.19 22.25 -0.13
N TRP A 45 -3.16 22.69 -0.89
CA TRP A 45 -3.63 24.08 -0.88
C TRP A 45 -4.24 24.46 0.48
N LEU A 46 -5.13 23.63 1.03
CA LEU A 46 -5.78 23.87 2.33
C LEU A 46 -4.79 23.87 3.50
N SER A 47 -3.71 23.09 3.41
CA SER A 47 -2.66 23.05 4.45
C SER A 47 -1.74 24.27 4.42
N GLY A 48 -1.82 25.14 3.42
CA GLY A 48 -0.89 26.24 3.19
C GLY A 48 0.55 25.79 2.86
N GLN A 49 0.77 24.49 2.64
CA GLN A 49 2.08 23.90 2.38
C GLN A 49 2.27 23.74 0.86
N GLY A 50 2.67 24.82 0.21
CA GLY A 50 2.97 24.78 -1.23
C GLY A 50 4.27 24.07 -1.57
N ILE A 51 4.55 23.95 -2.87
CA ILE A 51 5.86 23.58 -3.37
C ILE A 51 6.75 24.81 -3.21
N GLY A 52 7.70 24.78 -2.27
CA GLY A 52 8.60 25.91 -1.98
C GLY A 52 9.40 26.34 -3.22
N SER A 53 9.74 27.63 -3.29
CA SER A 53 10.68 28.14 -4.29
C SER A 53 12.09 27.66 -3.95
N GLY A 54 12.81 27.08 -4.91
CA GLY A 54 14.21 26.64 -4.72
C GLY A 54 14.40 25.16 -4.42
N ILE A 55 13.38 24.33 -4.60
CA ILE A 55 13.54 22.89 -4.48
C ILE A 55 14.50 22.37 -5.58
N PRO A 56 15.54 21.60 -5.21
CA PRO A 56 16.46 21.02 -6.19
C PRO A 56 15.71 20.14 -7.20
N LEU A 57 16.09 20.24 -8.48
CA LEU A 57 15.51 19.41 -9.54
C LEU A 57 15.67 17.91 -9.23
N SER A 58 16.76 17.52 -8.59
CA SER A 58 17.00 16.15 -8.13
C SER A 58 15.95 15.67 -7.15
N ALA A 59 15.55 16.49 -6.17
CA ALA A 59 14.50 16.15 -5.22
C ALA A 59 13.13 16.01 -5.91
N LEU A 60 12.84 16.90 -6.86
CA LEU A 60 11.59 16.84 -7.64
C LEU A 60 11.53 15.57 -8.50
N VAL A 61 12.60 15.26 -9.23
CA VAL A 61 12.68 14.04 -10.05
C VAL A 61 12.55 12.79 -9.17
N THR A 62 13.25 12.77 -8.05
CA THR A 62 13.25 11.62 -7.12
C THR A 62 11.86 11.37 -6.52
N ILE A 63 11.13 12.43 -6.11
CA ILE A 63 9.80 12.27 -5.54
C ILE A 63 8.76 11.85 -6.59
N LEU A 64 8.85 12.37 -7.82
CA LEU A 64 8.01 11.94 -8.94
C LEU A 64 8.28 10.47 -9.31
N LEU A 65 9.55 10.08 -9.36
CA LEU A 65 9.96 8.69 -9.61
C LEU A 65 9.45 7.74 -8.51
N SER A 66 9.55 8.17 -7.24
CA SER A 66 8.94 7.43 -6.12
C SER A 66 7.43 7.25 -6.31
N GLY A 67 6.75 8.27 -6.82
CA GLY A 67 5.32 8.20 -7.15
C GLY A 67 5.04 7.22 -8.30
N PHE A 68 5.83 7.26 -9.36
CA PHE A 68 5.72 6.31 -10.48
C PHE A 68 5.92 4.86 -10.01
N ILE A 69 6.94 4.58 -9.21
CA ILE A 69 7.20 3.23 -8.71
C ILE A 69 6.09 2.79 -7.74
N GLY A 70 5.70 3.65 -6.77
CA GLY A 70 4.76 3.30 -5.72
C GLY A 70 3.29 3.35 -6.15
N PHE A 71 2.86 4.41 -6.82
CA PHE A 71 1.46 4.61 -7.19
C PHE A 71 1.10 4.11 -8.60
N PHE A 72 2.06 3.64 -9.39
CA PHE A 72 1.76 2.97 -10.65
C PHE A 72 2.27 1.53 -10.65
N LEU A 73 3.58 1.29 -10.62
CA LEU A 73 4.11 -0.07 -10.74
C LEU A 73 3.69 -0.96 -9.56
N CYS A 74 3.86 -0.49 -8.31
CA CYS A 74 3.44 -1.24 -7.14
C CYS A 74 1.93 -1.49 -7.16
N ASP A 75 1.12 -0.48 -7.46
CA ASP A 75 -0.33 -0.58 -7.47
C ASP A 75 -0.86 -1.57 -8.51
N LEU A 76 -0.26 -1.67 -9.69
CA LEU A 76 -0.62 -2.67 -10.70
C LEU A 76 -0.62 -4.09 -10.10
N PHE A 77 0.42 -4.43 -9.36
CA PHE A 77 0.56 -5.75 -8.75
C PHE A 77 -0.23 -5.85 -7.43
N MET A 78 -0.26 -4.80 -6.62
CA MET A 78 -0.98 -4.78 -5.36
C MET A 78 -2.50 -4.93 -5.55
N PHE A 79 -3.11 -4.19 -6.48
CA PHE A 79 -4.54 -4.35 -6.73
C PHE A 79 -4.88 -5.70 -7.34
N LYS A 80 -4.01 -6.24 -8.20
CA LYS A 80 -4.16 -7.59 -8.69
C LYS A 80 -4.09 -8.62 -7.55
N ALA A 81 -3.15 -8.45 -6.63
CA ALA A 81 -3.07 -9.30 -5.45
C ALA A 81 -4.33 -9.17 -4.56
N ILE A 82 -4.84 -7.95 -4.33
CA ILE A 82 -6.05 -7.72 -3.54
C ILE A 82 -7.27 -8.44 -4.16
N VAL A 83 -7.40 -8.41 -5.48
CA VAL A 83 -8.50 -9.04 -6.21
C VAL A 83 -8.34 -10.57 -6.24
N ASP A 84 -7.17 -11.07 -6.57
CA ASP A 84 -6.89 -12.50 -6.77
C ASP A 84 -6.70 -13.27 -5.43
N PHE A 85 -6.10 -12.64 -4.43
CA PHE A 85 -5.64 -13.27 -3.19
C PHE A 85 -6.39 -12.78 -1.94
N GLY A 86 -6.83 -11.53 -1.96
CA GLY A 86 -7.57 -10.90 -0.87
C GLY A 86 -6.80 -9.77 -0.19
N PRO A 87 -7.50 -8.80 0.43
CA PRO A 87 -6.87 -7.60 0.97
C PRO A 87 -6.02 -7.87 2.22
N ARG A 88 -6.49 -8.73 3.14
CA ARG A 88 -5.74 -9.07 4.35
C ARG A 88 -4.50 -9.89 4.01
N GLU A 89 -4.65 -10.90 3.17
CA GLU A 89 -3.58 -11.78 2.70
C GLU A 89 -2.49 -10.96 2.00
N THR A 90 -2.89 -10.06 1.11
CA THR A 90 -1.98 -9.11 0.45
C THR A 90 -1.29 -8.22 1.48
N ALA A 91 -2.02 -7.65 2.44
CA ALA A 91 -1.44 -6.79 3.47
C ALA A 91 -0.46 -7.54 4.38
N VAL A 92 -0.71 -8.83 4.70
CA VAL A 92 0.24 -9.67 5.46
C VAL A 92 1.52 -9.91 4.64
N VAL A 93 1.41 -10.20 3.34
CA VAL A 93 2.61 -10.34 2.49
C VAL A 93 3.36 -9.01 2.39
N MET A 94 2.66 -7.88 2.35
CA MET A 94 3.29 -6.55 2.37
C MET A 94 4.06 -6.25 3.67
N THR A 95 3.85 -7.01 4.77
CA THR A 95 4.71 -6.91 5.96
C THR A 95 6.16 -7.37 5.68
N PHE A 96 6.40 -7.97 4.51
CA PHE A 96 7.75 -8.28 4.04
C PHE A 96 8.54 -7.03 3.61
N ASN A 97 7.88 -5.90 3.35
CA ASN A 97 8.52 -4.66 2.95
C ASN A 97 9.62 -4.17 3.93
N PRO A 98 9.42 -4.07 5.26
CA PRO A 98 10.49 -3.72 6.19
C PRO A 98 11.65 -4.73 6.21
N VAL A 99 11.37 -6.01 6.01
CA VAL A 99 12.39 -7.05 5.89
C VAL A 99 13.28 -6.79 4.67
N LEU A 100 12.64 -6.50 3.52
CA LEU A 100 13.35 -6.12 2.30
C LEU A 100 14.16 -4.83 2.48
N THR A 101 13.58 -3.83 3.15
CA THR A 101 14.27 -2.56 3.42
C THR A 101 15.53 -2.79 4.26
N ALA A 102 15.46 -3.59 5.32
CA ALA A 102 16.61 -3.95 6.16
C ALA A 102 17.67 -4.74 5.35
N PHE A 103 17.23 -5.67 4.51
CA PHE A 103 18.12 -6.47 3.67
C PHE A 103 18.82 -5.62 2.60
N VAL A 104 18.12 -4.69 1.97
CA VAL A 104 18.71 -3.75 1.01
C VAL A 104 19.72 -2.81 1.71
N ALA A 105 19.40 -2.32 2.91
CA ALA A 105 20.33 -1.52 3.69
C ALA A 105 21.63 -2.30 4.01
N PHE A 106 21.52 -3.57 4.38
CA PHE A 106 22.67 -4.45 4.57
C PHE A 106 23.52 -4.59 3.30
N LEU A 107 22.90 -4.87 2.14
CA LEU A 107 23.65 -5.11 0.90
C LEU A 107 24.26 -3.86 0.28
N VAL A 108 23.51 -2.73 0.32
CA VAL A 108 23.88 -1.52 -0.42
C VAL A 108 24.62 -0.52 0.45
N MET A 109 24.25 -0.42 1.74
CA MET A 109 24.84 0.54 2.67
C MET A 109 25.90 -0.08 3.57
N GLY A 110 26.13 -1.39 3.50
CA GLY A 110 27.10 -2.10 4.32
C GLY A 110 26.74 -2.14 5.82
N GLU A 111 25.46 -1.88 6.14
CA GLU A 111 24.98 -1.93 7.53
C GLU A 111 25.00 -3.38 8.03
N SER A 112 25.52 -3.61 9.23
CA SER A 112 25.47 -4.94 9.84
C SER A 112 24.06 -5.25 10.36
N LEU A 113 23.54 -6.42 10.03
CA LEU A 113 22.28 -6.90 10.61
C LEU A 113 22.54 -7.43 12.03
N SER A 114 21.84 -6.87 13.01
CA SER A 114 21.87 -7.38 14.38
C SER A 114 21.15 -8.73 14.49
N GLY A 115 21.52 -9.54 15.49
CA GLY A 115 20.81 -10.80 15.76
C GLY A 115 19.31 -10.63 15.98
N LYS A 116 18.90 -9.50 16.60
CA LYS A 116 17.48 -9.12 16.79
C LYS A 116 16.78 -8.90 15.43
N GLN A 117 17.43 -8.22 14.47
CA GLN A 117 16.88 -8.00 13.14
C GLN A 117 16.74 -9.32 12.35
N ILE A 118 17.76 -10.18 12.39
CA ILE A 118 17.69 -11.50 11.74
C ILE A 118 16.53 -12.32 12.31
N THR A 119 16.37 -12.33 13.63
CA THR A 119 15.25 -13.01 14.30
C THR A 119 13.91 -12.41 13.87
N GLY A 120 13.77 -11.08 13.83
CA GLY A 120 12.57 -10.39 13.37
C GLY A 120 12.21 -10.75 11.92
N MET A 121 13.21 -10.81 11.03
CA MET A 121 13.03 -11.25 9.64
C MET A 121 12.50 -12.69 9.56
N ALA A 122 13.13 -13.61 10.29
CA ALA A 122 12.72 -15.02 10.32
C ALA A 122 11.29 -15.19 10.86
N VAL A 123 10.96 -14.51 11.95
CA VAL A 123 9.60 -14.53 12.54
C VAL A 123 8.56 -13.93 11.57
N THR A 124 8.88 -12.84 10.87
CA THR A 124 7.99 -12.26 9.85
C THR A 124 7.69 -13.25 8.74
N VAL A 125 8.71 -13.89 8.18
CA VAL A 125 8.56 -14.88 7.11
C VAL A 125 7.76 -16.11 7.60
N ALA A 126 8.06 -16.61 8.79
CA ALA A 126 7.31 -17.71 9.38
C ALA A 126 5.83 -17.37 9.58
N GLY A 127 5.53 -16.15 10.03
CA GLY A 127 4.16 -15.64 10.15
C GLY A 127 3.42 -15.60 8.81
N ILE A 128 4.07 -15.09 7.76
CA ILE A 128 3.50 -15.06 6.39
C ILE A 128 3.19 -16.48 5.91
N ILE A 129 4.14 -17.41 6.05
CA ILE A 129 3.97 -18.82 5.65
C ILE A 129 2.79 -19.46 6.43
N THR A 130 2.74 -19.23 7.74
CA THR A 130 1.68 -19.76 8.61
C THR A 130 0.30 -19.22 8.18
N MET A 131 0.20 -17.93 7.86
CA MET A 131 -1.03 -17.31 7.37
C MET A 131 -1.46 -17.94 6.04
N ILE A 132 -0.56 -18.05 5.07
CA ILE A 132 -0.85 -18.62 3.74
C ILE A 132 -1.33 -20.08 3.89
N TYR A 133 -0.68 -20.86 4.75
CA TYR A 133 -1.08 -22.24 5.02
C TYR A 133 -2.47 -22.33 5.67
N GLY A 134 -2.78 -21.42 6.59
CA GLY A 134 -4.10 -21.30 7.21
C GLY A 134 -5.20 -20.97 6.20
N GLU A 135 -4.93 -20.06 5.25
CA GLU A 135 -5.87 -19.72 4.17
C GLU A 135 -6.09 -20.89 3.20
N GLY A 136 -5.10 -21.74 3.00
CA GLY A 136 -5.24 -22.94 2.15
C GLY A 136 -6.30 -23.95 2.62
N LYS A 137 -6.71 -23.87 3.89
CA LYS A 137 -7.72 -24.77 4.52
C LYS A 137 -9.14 -24.23 4.48
N VAL A 138 -9.39 -23.03 3.99
CA VAL A 138 -10.73 -22.42 3.91
C VAL A 138 -11.33 -22.67 2.52
N GLU A 139 -12.64 -22.93 2.46
CA GLU A 139 -13.39 -22.87 1.20
C GLU A 139 -13.20 -21.52 0.53
N ARG A 140 -12.62 -21.52 -0.66
CA ARG A 140 -12.22 -20.31 -1.37
C ARG A 140 -13.38 -19.77 -2.17
N LYS A 141 -13.55 -18.43 -2.14
CA LYS A 141 -14.49 -17.76 -3.05
C LYS A 141 -14.10 -18.07 -4.50
N ALA A 142 -15.12 -18.15 -5.39
CA ALA A 142 -14.88 -18.19 -6.83
C ALA A 142 -13.96 -17.03 -7.24
N GLY A 143 -12.89 -17.31 -7.99
CA GLY A 143 -11.90 -16.31 -8.41
C GLY A 143 -10.64 -16.19 -7.54
N PHE A 144 -10.56 -16.90 -6.40
CA PHE A 144 -9.33 -16.90 -5.59
C PHE A 144 -8.17 -17.60 -6.31
N ARG A 145 -7.05 -16.92 -6.44
CA ARG A 145 -5.86 -17.40 -7.15
C ARG A 145 -4.62 -17.24 -6.26
N LEU A 146 -4.28 -18.29 -5.52
CA LEU A 146 -3.21 -18.26 -4.51
C LEU A 146 -1.85 -17.87 -5.11
N LEU A 147 -1.35 -18.65 -6.07
CA LEU A 147 0.01 -18.45 -6.59
C LEU A 147 0.17 -17.12 -7.36
N PRO A 148 -0.73 -16.76 -8.31
CA PRO A 148 -0.65 -15.46 -8.98
C PRO A 148 -0.79 -14.29 -8.01
N GLY A 149 -1.72 -14.37 -7.05
CA GLY A 149 -1.93 -13.32 -6.05
C GLY A 149 -0.73 -13.15 -5.12
N LEU A 150 -0.15 -14.26 -4.64
CA LEU A 150 1.06 -14.25 -3.83
C LEU A 150 2.25 -13.65 -4.59
N PHE A 151 2.48 -14.05 -5.84
CA PHE A 151 3.53 -13.49 -6.68
C PHE A 151 3.36 -11.98 -6.84
N CYS A 152 2.14 -11.53 -7.15
CA CYS A 152 1.84 -10.11 -7.28
C CYS A 152 2.07 -9.36 -5.95
N ALA A 153 1.67 -9.93 -4.81
CA ALA A 153 1.88 -9.31 -3.50
C ALA A 153 3.36 -9.17 -3.14
N VAL A 154 4.17 -10.19 -3.41
CA VAL A 154 5.63 -10.16 -3.17
C VAL A 154 6.28 -9.11 -4.07
N LEU A 155 5.95 -9.09 -5.37
CA LEU A 155 6.48 -8.10 -6.30
C LEU A 155 6.07 -6.67 -5.90
N ALA A 156 4.83 -6.48 -5.46
CA ALA A 156 4.36 -5.20 -4.92
C ALA A 156 5.17 -4.78 -3.69
N ALA A 157 5.53 -5.72 -2.79
CA ALA A 157 6.36 -5.40 -1.63
C ALA A 157 7.77 -4.92 -2.04
N PHE A 158 8.39 -5.52 -3.04
CA PHE A 158 9.67 -5.06 -3.59
C PHE A 158 9.55 -3.64 -4.19
N LEU A 159 8.54 -3.40 -5.02
CA LEU A 159 8.29 -2.11 -5.64
C LEU A 159 7.97 -1.03 -4.59
N GLN A 160 7.20 -1.38 -3.56
CA GLN A 160 6.93 -0.47 -2.45
C GLN A 160 8.21 -0.11 -1.69
N THR A 161 9.09 -1.09 -1.43
CA THR A 161 10.40 -0.83 -0.81
C THR A 161 11.22 0.16 -1.63
N ALA A 162 11.30 -0.06 -2.94
CA ALA A 162 12.01 0.85 -3.85
C ALA A 162 11.39 2.26 -3.84
N ALA A 163 10.07 2.38 -3.87
CA ALA A 163 9.37 3.66 -3.80
C ALA A 163 9.62 4.38 -2.47
N ASP A 164 9.64 3.67 -1.35
CA ASP A 164 9.87 4.25 -0.03
C ASP A 164 11.31 4.75 0.14
N ILE A 165 12.30 3.99 -0.33
CA ILE A 165 13.71 4.40 -0.33
C ILE A 165 13.88 5.64 -1.20
N THR A 166 13.30 5.63 -2.41
CA THR A 166 13.35 6.76 -3.34
C THR A 166 12.67 8.00 -2.74
N ALA A 167 11.54 7.86 -2.06
CA ALA A 167 10.87 8.98 -1.38
C ALA A 167 11.72 9.58 -0.26
N LYS A 168 12.44 8.73 0.48
CA LYS A 168 13.30 9.18 1.60
C LYS A 168 14.36 10.16 1.15
N LEU A 169 14.88 10.04 -0.07
CA LEU A 169 15.92 10.93 -0.60
C LEU A 169 15.45 12.37 -0.82
N SER A 170 14.13 12.62 -0.83
CA SER A 170 13.57 13.96 -1.08
C SER A 170 12.76 14.51 0.09
N ILE A 171 12.54 13.72 1.15
CA ILE A 171 11.61 14.09 2.23
C ILE A 171 12.17 15.21 3.14
N SER A 172 13.49 15.47 3.09
CA SER A 172 14.12 16.57 3.81
C SER A 172 13.83 17.94 3.19
N GLU A 173 13.54 17.97 1.89
CA GLU A 173 13.36 19.20 1.11
C GLU A 173 11.88 19.60 0.95
N LEU A 174 10.97 18.71 1.26
CA LEU A 174 9.55 18.87 1.01
C LEU A 174 8.70 18.55 2.25
N SER A 175 7.58 19.27 2.42
CA SER A 175 6.60 18.87 3.43
C SER A 175 5.97 17.51 3.08
N ALA A 176 5.45 16.82 4.09
CA ALA A 176 4.77 15.53 3.89
C ALA A 176 3.58 15.64 2.92
N VAL A 177 2.86 16.76 2.96
CA VAL A 177 1.69 17.02 2.11
C VAL A 177 2.12 17.27 0.67
N SER A 178 3.13 18.14 0.46
CA SER A 178 3.68 18.43 -0.87
C SER A 178 4.35 17.19 -1.47
N SER A 179 5.11 16.43 -0.66
CA SER A 179 5.71 15.15 -1.09
C SER A 179 4.64 14.17 -1.58
N ASN A 180 3.52 14.04 -0.84
CA ASN A 180 2.45 13.15 -1.25
C ASN A 180 1.75 13.62 -2.54
N ALA A 181 1.46 14.92 -2.68
CA ALA A 181 0.85 15.47 -3.89
C ALA A 181 1.71 15.22 -5.13
N LEU A 182 3.03 15.44 -5.03
CA LEU A 182 3.97 15.17 -6.11
C LEU A 182 4.12 13.68 -6.41
N ARG A 183 4.12 12.80 -5.41
CA ARG A 183 4.11 11.35 -5.62
C ARG A 183 2.85 10.90 -6.36
N VAL A 184 1.68 11.40 -5.96
CA VAL A 184 0.41 11.12 -6.66
C VAL A 184 0.49 11.60 -8.10
N ALA A 185 1.05 12.79 -8.38
CA ALA A 185 1.25 13.30 -9.74
C ALA A 185 2.17 12.40 -10.56
N GLY A 186 3.28 11.91 -9.99
CA GLY A 186 4.19 10.97 -10.65
C GLY A 186 3.52 9.65 -11.06
N GLY A 187 2.69 9.09 -10.18
CA GLY A 187 1.90 7.89 -10.49
C GLY A 187 0.76 8.15 -11.48
N PHE A 188 0.10 9.31 -11.37
CA PHE A 188 -1.01 9.70 -12.23
C PHE A 188 -0.65 9.72 -13.71
N VAL A 189 0.51 10.26 -14.09
CA VAL A 189 0.93 10.33 -15.50
C VAL A 189 0.91 8.96 -16.16
N ALA A 190 1.47 7.95 -15.51
CA ALA A 190 1.52 6.58 -16.04
C ALA A 190 0.13 5.94 -16.12
N TRP A 191 -0.71 6.15 -15.09
CA TRP A 191 -2.10 5.68 -15.10
C TRP A 191 -2.94 6.38 -16.17
N ALA A 192 -2.71 7.66 -16.44
CA ALA A 192 -3.38 8.40 -17.50
C ALA A 192 -3.01 7.83 -18.89
N VAL A 193 -1.74 7.53 -19.12
CA VAL A 193 -1.29 6.87 -20.37
C VAL A 193 -1.96 5.49 -20.50
N LEU A 194 -1.95 4.68 -19.46
CA LEU A 194 -2.59 3.35 -19.49
C LEU A 194 -4.09 3.45 -19.74
N SER A 195 -4.77 4.44 -19.14
CA SER A 195 -6.21 4.66 -19.34
C SER A 195 -6.55 5.03 -20.77
N PHE A 196 -5.70 5.82 -21.40
CA PHE A 196 -5.87 6.17 -22.82
C PHE A 196 -5.74 4.95 -23.73
N VAL A 197 -4.77 4.08 -23.46
CA VAL A 197 -4.56 2.82 -24.22
C VAL A 197 -5.75 1.86 -24.03
N LYS A 198 -6.24 1.71 -22.80
CA LYS A 198 -7.32 0.77 -22.44
C LYS A 198 -8.72 1.39 -22.44
N ARG A 199 -8.92 2.56 -23.02
CA ARG A 199 -10.18 3.33 -22.95
C ARG A 199 -11.44 2.56 -23.32
N LYS A 200 -11.36 1.63 -24.29
CA LYS A 200 -12.50 0.82 -24.73
C LYS A 200 -12.97 -0.15 -23.63
N ASP A 201 -12.03 -0.81 -22.96
CA ASP A 201 -12.31 -1.78 -21.91
C ASP A 201 -12.84 -1.08 -20.65
N TYR A 202 -12.34 0.12 -20.37
CA TYR A 202 -12.75 0.91 -19.21
C TYR A 202 -14.11 1.57 -19.38
N GLY A 203 -14.53 1.91 -20.61
CA GLY A 203 -15.81 2.53 -20.90
C GLY A 203 -17.00 1.72 -20.36
N LEU A 204 -16.97 0.39 -20.51
CA LEU A 204 -18.01 -0.50 -19.98
C LEU A 204 -17.97 -0.57 -18.44
N GLN A 205 -16.79 -0.57 -17.85
CA GLN A 205 -16.63 -0.67 -16.39
C GLN A 205 -17.02 0.65 -15.68
N MET A 206 -16.93 1.79 -16.35
CA MET A 206 -17.36 3.10 -15.80
C MET A 206 -18.84 3.14 -15.43
N GLN A 207 -19.68 2.30 -16.04
CA GLN A 207 -21.10 2.20 -15.72
C GLN A 207 -21.35 1.79 -14.26
N VAL A 208 -20.40 1.09 -13.61
CA VAL A 208 -20.45 0.73 -12.20
C VAL A 208 -20.55 1.97 -11.30
N PHE A 209 -19.95 3.09 -11.72
CA PHE A 209 -19.99 4.36 -10.97
C PHE A 209 -21.28 5.16 -11.18
N GLY A 210 -22.19 4.71 -12.04
CA GLY A 210 -23.59 5.19 -12.08
C GLY A 210 -24.34 4.85 -10.78
N ASP A 211 -23.93 3.82 -10.04
CA ASP A 211 -24.40 3.56 -8.69
C ASP A 211 -23.60 4.42 -7.69
N ALA A 212 -24.27 5.39 -7.06
CA ALA A 212 -23.69 6.30 -6.07
C ALA A 212 -22.94 5.58 -4.94
N LYS A 213 -23.34 4.35 -4.60
CA LYS A 213 -22.67 3.53 -3.60
C LYS A 213 -21.22 3.20 -3.99
N TYR A 214 -20.98 2.76 -5.22
CA TYR A 214 -19.62 2.40 -5.69
C TYR A 214 -18.78 3.66 -5.89
N ALA A 215 -19.38 4.76 -6.34
CA ALA A 215 -18.70 6.05 -6.42
C ALA A 215 -18.25 6.53 -5.03
N LEU A 216 -19.11 6.47 -4.03
CA LEU A 216 -18.78 6.83 -2.64
C LEU A 216 -17.70 5.91 -2.06
N ILE A 217 -17.80 4.58 -2.29
CA ILE A 217 -16.77 3.63 -1.84
C ILE A 217 -15.41 3.98 -2.43
N MET A 218 -15.34 4.33 -3.72
CA MET A 218 -14.09 4.74 -4.36
C MET A 218 -13.52 6.02 -3.75
N VAL A 219 -14.34 7.06 -3.55
CA VAL A 219 -13.90 8.32 -2.94
C VAL A 219 -13.38 8.10 -1.52
N LEU A 220 -14.09 7.31 -0.70
CA LEU A 220 -13.66 6.98 0.66
C LEU A 220 -12.36 6.16 0.68
N ALA A 221 -12.21 5.20 -0.23
CA ALA A 221 -10.98 4.42 -0.35
C ALA A 221 -9.78 5.28 -0.74
N VAL A 222 -9.98 6.24 -1.66
CA VAL A 222 -8.95 7.20 -2.08
C VAL A 222 -8.60 8.17 -0.96
N ALA A 223 -9.60 8.72 -0.28
CA ALA A 223 -9.36 9.61 0.86
C ALA A 223 -8.58 8.89 1.98
N ALA A 224 -8.97 7.67 2.33
CA ALA A 224 -8.31 6.89 3.38
C ALA A 224 -6.88 6.47 2.99
N GLY A 225 -6.68 5.90 1.79
CA GLY A 225 -5.40 5.35 1.37
C GLY A 225 -4.39 6.42 0.89
N PRO A 226 -4.42 6.77 -0.40
CA PRO A 226 -3.38 7.60 -1.03
C PRO A 226 -3.35 9.06 -0.55
N VAL A 227 -4.45 9.60 -0.04
CA VAL A 227 -4.47 10.99 0.40
C VAL A 227 -4.09 11.09 1.89
N LEU A 228 -4.94 10.64 2.80
CA LEU A 228 -4.70 10.78 4.24
C LEU A 228 -3.69 9.78 4.77
N GLY A 229 -3.82 8.50 4.43
CA GLY A 229 -2.96 7.44 4.92
C GLY A 229 -1.49 7.65 4.53
N THR A 230 -1.23 7.94 3.25
CA THR A 230 0.14 8.20 2.78
C THR A 230 0.72 9.49 3.37
N THR A 231 -0.08 10.56 3.47
CA THR A 231 0.38 11.82 4.08
C THR A 231 0.73 11.64 5.56
N LEU A 232 -0.09 10.90 6.32
CA LEU A 232 0.20 10.58 7.72
C LEU A 232 1.47 9.72 7.85
N SER A 233 1.68 8.77 6.94
CA SER A 233 2.89 7.95 6.89
C SER A 233 4.13 8.80 6.63
N LEU A 234 4.11 9.66 5.61
CA LEU A 234 5.20 10.58 5.29
C LEU A 234 5.47 11.57 6.42
N GLY A 235 4.42 12.13 7.03
CA GLY A 235 4.54 13.03 8.17
C GLY A 235 5.12 12.34 9.42
N ALA A 236 4.87 11.06 9.61
CA ALA A 236 5.51 10.27 10.64
C ALA A 236 6.99 10.02 10.34
N MET A 237 7.34 9.72 9.06
CA MET A 237 8.73 9.51 8.61
C MET A 237 9.60 10.77 8.71
N ALA A 238 9.00 11.96 8.65
CA ALA A 238 9.71 13.21 8.87
C ALA A 238 10.13 13.40 10.34
N LYS A 239 9.48 12.68 11.28
CA LYS A 239 9.70 12.83 12.74
C LYS A 239 10.36 11.61 13.41
N ALA A 240 10.42 10.48 12.72
CA ALA A 240 10.97 9.22 13.25
C ALA A 240 11.68 8.43 12.14
N SER A 241 12.45 7.42 12.53
CA SER A 241 13.10 6.54 11.54
C SER A 241 12.06 5.84 10.66
N VAL A 242 12.37 5.74 9.36
CA VAL A 242 11.47 5.13 8.36
C VAL A 242 11.09 3.71 8.76
N GLY A 243 12.04 2.95 9.31
CA GLY A 243 11.82 1.59 9.75
C GLY A 243 10.74 1.49 10.84
N ILE A 244 10.84 2.27 11.91
CA ILE A 244 9.84 2.27 13.00
C ILE A 244 8.46 2.67 12.45
N VAL A 245 8.40 3.73 11.62
CA VAL A 245 7.13 4.16 11.03
C VAL A 245 6.53 3.07 10.15
N LYS A 246 7.32 2.46 9.29
CA LYS A 246 6.85 1.38 8.40
C LYS A 246 6.44 0.13 9.17
N SER A 247 7.10 -0.20 10.27
CA SER A 247 6.68 -1.31 11.14
C SER A 247 5.27 -1.08 11.70
N ILE A 248 4.99 0.15 12.16
CA ILE A 248 3.66 0.50 12.66
C ILE A 248 2.63 0.54 11.52
N VAL A 249 2.95 1.13 10.37
CA VAL A 249 2.04 1.18 9.20
C VAL A 249 1.74 -0.22 8.68
N ASN A 250 2.74 -1.10 8.64
CA ASN A 250 2.57 -2.49 8.21
C ASN A 250 1.88 -3.38 9.26
N SER A 251 1.46 -2.85 10.42
CA SER A 251 0.54 -3.55 11.32
C SER A 251 -0.92 -3.54 10.85
N SER A 252 -1.21 -2.90 9.71
CA SER A 252 -2.57 -2.84 9.12
C SER A 252 -3.29 -4.20 9.00
N PRO A 253 -2.64 -5.36 8.75
CA PRO A 253 -3.32 -6.65 8.71
C PRO A 253 -4.03 -7.03 10.01
N VAL A 254 -3.50 -6.58 11.16
CA VAL A 254 -4.14 -6.82 12.46
C VAL A 254 -5.48 -6.10 12.54
N PHE A 255 -5.56 -4.86 12.03
CA PHE A 255 -6.81 -4.10 11.97
C PHE A 255 -7.81 -4.67 10.94
N MET A 256 -7.34 -5.47 9.98
CA MET A 256 -8.22 -6.14 9.02
C MET A 256 -8.94 -7.35 9.62
N ILE A 257 -8.41 -7.99 10.67
CA ILE A 257 -9.02 -9.15 11.32
C ILE A 257 -10.48 -8.85 11.75
N PRO A 258 -10.75 -7.82 12.57
CA PRO A 258 -12.13 -7.49 12.94
C PRO A 258 -12.99 -7.07 11.73
N ILE A 259 -12.40 -6.38 10.75
CA ILE A 259 -13.14 -6.00 9.53
C ILE A 259 -13.57 -7.24 8.74
N ASP A 260 -12.68 -8.21 8.55
CA ASP A 260 -12.99 -9.47 7.86
C ASP A 260 -14.07 -10.27 8.61
N TYR A 261 -13.98 -10.31 9.94
CA TYR A 261 -14.93 -11.07 10.76
C TYR A 261 -16.33 -10.43 10.78
N PHE A 262 -16.42 -9.13 11.12
CA PHE A 262 -17.71 -8.46 11.32
C PHE A 262 -18.37 -7.98 10.01
N PHE A 263 -17.60 -7.41 9.08
CA PHE A 263 -18.15 -6.77 7.88
C PHE A 263 -18.14 -7.69 6.66
N ARG A 264 -17.11 -8.50 6.50
CA ARG A 264 -17.02 -9.42 5.34
C ARG A 264 -17.56 -10.81 5.63
N LYS A 265 -17.84 -11.11 6.91
CA LYS A 265 -18.30 -12.44 7.38
C LYS A 265 -17.40 -13.57 6.87
N LYS A 266 -16.08 -13.29 6.74
CA LYS A 266 -15.12 -14.28 6.28
C LYS A 266 -14.84 -15.28 7.39
N LYS A 267 -14.88 -16.58 7.07
CA LYS A 267 -14.42 -17.62 7.99
C LYS A 267 -12.91 -17.52 8.13
N LEU A 268 -12.45 -17.14 9.31
CA LEU A 268 -11.03 -17.04 9.63
C LEU A 268 -10.59 -18.32 10.34
N THR A 269 -9.50 -18.95 9.87
CA THR A 269 -8.88 -20.03 10.65
C THR A 269 -8.01 -19.43 11.75
N LEU A 270 -7.93 -20.12 12.87
CA LEU A 270 -7.02 -19.73 13.97
C LEU A 270 -5.57 -19.61 13.47
N LEU A 271 -5.18 -20.51 12.59
CA LEU A 271 -3.84 -20.54 12.01
C LEU A 271 -3.56 -19.30 11.15
N SER A 272 -4.54 -18.84 10.36
CA SER A 272 -4.42 -17.64 9.55
C SER A 272 -4.34 -16.36 10.41
N VAL A 273 -5.13 -16.29 11.49
CA VAL A 273 -5.08 -15.18 12.45
C VAL A 273 -3.73 -15.17 13.19
N ALA A 274 -3.30 -16.32 13.71
CA ALA A 274 -2.01 -16.47 14.38
C ALA A 274 -0.84 -16.07 13.46
N GLY A 275 -0.83 -16.53 12.21
CA GLY A 275 0.19 -16.16 11.22
C GLY A 275 0.23 -14.65 10.96
N THR A 276 -0.94 -13.99 10.90
CA THR A 276 -1.02 -12.54 10.75
C THR A 276 -0.40 -11.81 11.95
N VAL A 277 -0.71 -12.24 13.17
CA VAL A 277 -0.15 -11.64 14.40
C VAL A 277 1.35 -11.89 14.50
N ILE A 278 1.81 -13.11 14.19
CA ILE A 278 3.23 -13.48 14.21
C ILE A 278 4.01 -12.65 13.20
N SER A 279 3.51 -12.46 11.96
CA SER A 279 4.21 -11.67 10.96
C SER A 279 4.39 -10.21 11.39
N VAL A 280 3.36 -9.61 11.97
CA VAL A 280 3.43 -8.23 12.48
C VAL A 280 4.36 -8.12 13.69
N ALA A 281 4.33 -9.09 14.61
CA ALA A 281 5.26 -9.14 15.73
C ALA A 281 6.72 -9.27 15.26
N GLY A 282 6.98 -10.07 14.23
CA GLY A 282 8.29 -10.18 13.60
C GLY A 282 8.79 -8.84 13.04
N VAL A 283 7.92 -8.09 12.36
CA VAL A 283 8.25 -6.73 11.87
C VAL A 283 8.59 -5.78 13.01
N MET A 284 7.85 -5.84 14.13
CA MET A 284 8.14 -5.00 15.30
C MET A 284 9.49 -5.35 15.95
N LEU A 285 9.96 -6.59 15.83
CA LEU A 285 11.28 -7.01 16.33
C LEU A 285 12.44 -6.46 15.48
N LEU A 286 12.21 -5.98 14.25
CA LEU A 286 13.26 -5.41 13.40
C LEU A 286 13.83 -4.10 13.98
N PHE A 287 13.07 -3.43 14.82
CA PHE A 287 13.34 -2.09 15.36
C PHE A 287 13.17 -2.07 16.89
#